data_ad641ca8a658dd094e18f62f2fd08a16
#
_entry.id   ad641ca8a658dd094e18f62f2fd08a16
#
_cell.length_a   1.000
_cell.length_b   1.000
_cell.length_c   1.000
_cell.angle_alpha   90.00
_cell.angle_beta   90.00
_cell.angle_gamma   90.00
#
_symmetry.space_group_name_H-M   'P 1'
#
loop_
_entity.id
_entity.type
_entity.pdbx_description
1 polymer ?
#
loop_
_entity_poly.entity_id
_entity_poly.type
_entity_poly.pdbx_seq_one_letter_code
_entity_poly.pdbx_strand_id
1 'polypeptide(L)'
;MAIEKLKSGHYRIRFTIGKKKHSITTDRRPSKLEEARLIQEYTDKIKSETRGTGSFLDFANEYIDSKEKVLSASTVRGYKATLKGIPDSFTALPFYEIEQHDITKVVNSMVDKAKPKTIYNRHGLIVSVLKEFRPEFVVRTKLPRKERTDIYTPSEAEVQALFAEINRIPKYRKHWVPLYLATMGLRRSEIGALTIDDLSDDNIITINKAKVQTSDGDWIIQKFTKTEKSNRKVPIPTELAKRIREQGHIYEGHLKRPYEVMLRVEANLGLPRFGIHRLRSFFASKAHTLGIPDSIILTLGGWKSDNVMKNIYRKALDEDLKSNSKKYLKHIGKALKKA
;
A
#
# COMPACT_ATOMS: atom_id res chain seq x y z
N MET A 1 40.37 27.09 4.59
CA MET A 1 40.46 27.62 3.23
C MET A 1 41.63 28.58 3.18
N ALA A 2 42.50 28.50 2.17
CA ALA A 2 43.68 29.38 2.05
C ALA A 2 43.73 29.89 0.63
N ILE A 3 43.88 31.22 0.49
CA ILE A 3 44.17 31.88 -0.79
C ILE A 3 45.68 32.10 -0.83
N GLU A 4 46.35 31.58 -1.83
CA GLU A 4 47.80 31.68 -2.04
C GLU A 4 48.09 32.53 -3.29
N LYS A 5 49.03 33.47 -3.21
CA LYS A 5 49.52 34.21 -4.40
C LYS A 5 50.62 33.40 -5.06
N LEU A 6 50.43 33.07 -6.33
CA LEU A 6 51.41 32.33 -7.14
C LEU A 6 52.51 33.26 -7.66
N LYS A 7 53.66 32.70 -8.00
CA LYS A 7 54.78 33.45 -8.61
C LYS A 7 54.40 34.09 -9.96
N SER A 8 53.39 33.56 -10.64
CA SER A 8 52.80 34.09 -11.87
C SER A 8 51.90 35.32 -11.69
N GLY A 9 51.70 35.78 -10.46
CA GLY A 9 50.80 36.89 -10.16
C GLY A 9 49.36 36.52 -9.92
N HIS A 10 48.95 35.30 -10.28
CA HIS A 10 47.60 34.78 -10.08
C HIS A 10 47.37 34.34 -8.62
N TYR A 11 46.09 34.14 -8.24
CA TYR A 11 45.68 33.68 -6.92
C TYR A 11 45.06 32.29 -7.01
N ARG A 12 45.46 31.38 -6.12
CA ARG A 12 44.93 30.04 -6.02
C ARG A 12 44.09 29.90 -4.76
N ILE A 13 42.81 29.49 -4.94
CA ILE A 13 41.89 29.16 -3.87
C ILE A 13 41.96 27.65 -3.68
N ARG A 14 42.31 27.16 -2.48
CA ARG A 14 42.31 25.71 -2.14
C ARG A 14 41.13 25.38 -1.24
N PHE A 15 40.39 24.34 -1.61
CA PHE A 15 39.25 23.88 -0.85
C PHE A 15 39.07 22.35 -0.99
N THR A 16 38.18 21.77 -0.20
CA THR A 16 37.95 20.31 -0.17
C THR A 16 36.48 20.02 -0.47
N ILE A 17 36.23 19.09 -1.41
CA ILE A 17 34.89 18.54 -1.70
C ILE A 17 34.94 17.08 -1.31
N GLY A 18 34.12 16.67 -0.29
CA GLY A 18 34.21 15.34 0.30
C GLY A 18 35.60 15.07 0.90
N LYS A 19 36.30 14.05 0.37
CA LYS A 19 37.69 13.71 0.79
C LYS A 19 38.78 14.18 -0.18
N LYS A 20 38.44 14.87 -1.28
CA LYS A 20 39.38 15.30 -2.33
C LYS A 20 39.66 16.78 -2.24
N LYS A 21 40.96 17.15 -2.43
CA LYS A 21 41.42 18.54 -2.48
C LYS A 21 41.28 19.06 -3.90
N HIS A 22 40.76 20.29 -4.04
CA HIS A 22 40.54 21.00 -5.29
C HIS A 22 41.15 22.40 -5.21
N SER A 23 41.40 23.01 -6.36
CA SER A 23 41.86 24.40 -6.43
C SER A 23 41.30 25.12 -7.65
N ILE A 24 41.03 26.41 -7.50
CA ILE A 24 40.66 27.35 -8.57
C ILE A 24 41.73 28.44 -8.66
N THR A 25 42.12 28.83 -9.87
CA THR A 25 43.04 29.91 -10.10
C THR A 25 42.29 31.10 -10.67
N THR A 26 42.59 32.32 -10.15
CA THR A 26 41.97 33.58 -10.55
C THR A 26 43.07 34.62 -10.85
N ASP A 27 42.79 35.56 -11.74
CA ASP A 27 43.75 36.58 -12.16
C ASP A 27 43.94 37.68 -11.09
N ARG A 28 42.96 37.88 -10.26
CA ARG A 28 43.00 38.85 -9.15
C ARG A 28 42.59 38.15 -7.84
N ARG A 29 42.98 38.77 -6.72
CA ARG A 29 42.57 38.28 -5.40
C ARG A 29 41.04 38.42 -5.26
N PRO A 30 40.28 37.30 -5.13
CA PRO A 30 38.85 37.37 -4.99
C PRO A 30 38.44 37.93 -3.62
N SER A 31 37.34 38.64 -3.59
CA SER A 31 36.65 38.98 -2.34
C SER A 31 36.07 37.71 -1.69
N LYS A 32 35.74 37.76 -0.39
CA LYS A 32 35.12 36.61 0.31
C LYS A 32 33.83 36.14 -0.38
N LEU A 33 33.05 37.04 -0.94
CA LEU A 33 31.79 36.70 -1.65
C LEU A 33 32.10 36.04 -3.01
N GLU A 34 33.08 36.54 -3.76
CA GLU A 34 33.52 35.94 -5.01
C GLU A 34 34.17 34.57 -4.79
N GLU A 35 34.98 34.40 -3.72
CA GLU A 35 35.53 33.10 -3.33
C GLU A 35 34.45 32.07 -3.08
N ALA A 36 33.43 32.42 -2.28
CA ALA A 36 32.30 31.53 -1.98
C ALA A 36 31.52 31.14 -3.25
N ARG A 37 31.28 32.12 -4.14
CA ARG A 37 30.60 31.90 -5.41
C ARG A 37 31.39 30.96 -6.34
N LEU A 38 32.68 31.19 -6.52
CA LEU A 38 33.55 30.37 -7.35
C LEU A 38 33.66 28.92 -6.82
N ILE A 39 33.77 28.75 -5.51
CA ILE A 39 33.76 27.42 -4.90
C ILE A 39 32.43 26.72 -5.12
N GLN A 40 31.33 27.46 -5.00
CA GLN A 40 29.99 26.90 -5.24
C GLN A 40 29.82 26.47 -6.71
N GLU A 41 30.16 27.34 -7.67
CA GLU A 41 30.09 27.04 -9.11
C GLU A 41 30.97 25.82 -9.48
N TYR A 42 32.19 25.76 -8.93
CA TYR A 42 33.09 24.61 -9.17
C TYR A 42 32.57 23.32 -8.52
N THR A 43 32.00 23.43 -7.32
CA THR A 43 31.41 22.30 -6.62
C THR A 43 30.22 21.77 -7.39
N ASP A 44 29.38 22.65 -7.92
CA ASP A 44 28.22 22.28 -8.72
C ASP A 44 28.64 21.66 -10.06
N LYS A 45 29.69 22.18 -10.69
CA LYS A 45 30.28 21.60 -11.90
C LYS A 45 30.84 20.20 -11.65
N ILE A 46 31.63 19.97 -10.60
CA ILE A 46 32.14 18.63 -10.26
C ILE A 46 30.97 17.68 -9.89
N LYS A 47 29.98 18.16 -9.14
CA LYS A 47 28.80 17.38 -8.85
C LYS A 47 28.02 16.99 -10.12
N SER A 48 27.94 17.87 -11.11
CA SER A 48 27.30 17.55 -12.39
C SER A 48 28.13 16.58 -13.23
N GLU A 49 29.46 16.70 -13.24
CA GLU A 49 30.35 15.78 -13.96
C GLU A 49 30.46 14.37 -13.32
N THR A 50 30.31 14.29 -11.99
CA THR A 50 30.29 13.02 -11.24
C THR A 50 28.90 12.42 -11.09
N ARG A 51 27.86 13.18 -11.37
CA ARG A 51 26.46 12.71 -11.39
C ARG A 51 26.25 11.92 -12.66
N GLY A 52 25.86 10.66 -12.52
CA GLY A 52 25.54 9.81 -13.66
C GLY A 52 24.56 10.51 -14.61
N THR A 53 24.85 10.47 -15.91
CA THR A 53 23.95 10.93 -16.95
C THR A 53 22.82 9.93 -17.09
N GLY A 54 21.57 10.30 -16.78
CA GLY A 54 20.42 9.44 -16.90
C GLY A 54 19.12 10.19 -16.72
N SER A 55 18.06 9.64 -17.27
CA SER A 55 16.70 10.17 -17.10
C SER A 55 16.13 9.78 -15.73
N PHE A 56 15.00 10.40 -15.34
CA PHE A 56 14.25 9.93 -14.18
C PHE A 56 13.87 8.45 -14.29
N LEU A 57 13.56 7.97 -15.51
CA LEU A 57 13.21 6.57 -15.77
C LEU A 57 14.35 5.63 -15.38
N ASP A 58 15.59 5.98 -15.72
CA ASP A 58 16.77 5.16 -15.43
C ASP A 58 16.99 5.02 -13.92
N PHE A 59 16.96 6.14 -13.20
CA PHE A 59 17.08 6.16 -11.73
C PHE A 59 15.90 5.49 -11.03
N ALA A 60 14.69 5.60 -11.57
CA ALA A 60 13.53 4.92 -11.01
C ALA A 60 13.62 3.40 -11.18
N ASN A 61 14.13 2.90 -12.30
CA ASN A 61 14.39 1.48 -12.50
C ASN A 61 15.50 0.99 -11.55
N GLU A 62 16.62 1.70 -11.45
CA GLU A 62 17.70 1.39 -10.51
C GLU A 62 17.19 1.33 -9.06
N TYR A 63 16.35 2.31 -8.66
CA TYR A 63 15.70 2.31 -7.35
C TYR A 63 14.86 1.06 -7.12
N ILE A 64 14.02 0.69 -8.09
CA ILE A 64 13.13 -0.46 -7.98
C ILE A 64 13.95 -1.76 -7.90
N ASP A 65 14.96 -1.90 -8.74
CA ASP A 65 15.82 -3.10 -8.79
C ASP A 65 16.64 -3.25 -7.49
N SER A 66 17.15 -2.14 -6.92
CA SER A 66 17.85 -2.16 -5.62
C SER A 66 16.98 -2.66 -4.47
N LYS A 67 15.65 -2.51 -4.57
CA LYS A 67 14.68 -2.93 -3.54
C LYS A 67 14.12 -4.34 -3.80
N GLU A 68 14.42 -4.99 -4.92
CA GLU A 68 13.81 -6.26 -5.33
C GLU A 68 14.01 -7.39 -4.31
N LYS A 69 15.18 -7.46 -3.69
CA LYS A 69 15.50 -8.47 -2.67
C LYS A 69 14.95 -8.16 -1.27
N VAL A 70 14.60 -6.90 -1.02
CA VAL A 70 14.17 -6.42 0.31
C VAL A 70 12.65 -6.31 0.41
N LEU A 71 11.99 -5.91 -0.69
CA LEU A 71 10.56 -5.73 -0.72
C LEU A 71 9.82 -6.99 -1.20
N SER A 72 8.53 -7.08 -0.84
CA SER A 72 7.69 -8.17 -1.37
C SER A 72 7.54 -8.05 -2.89
N ALA A 73 7.46 -9.19 -3.59
CA ALA A 73 7.26 -9.23 -5.04
C ALA A 73 6.05 -8.39 -5.51
N SER A 74 4.97 -8.37 -4.72
CA SER A 74 3.80 -7.54 -5.00
C SER A 74 4.07 -6.04 -4.89
N THR A 75 4.98 -5.61 -4.01
CA THR A 75 5.38 -4.20 -3.87
C THR A 75 6.24 -3.77 -5.06
N VAL A 76 7.22 -4.59 -5.45
CA VAL A 76 8.07 -4.35 -6.64
C VAL A 76 7.19 -4.25 -7.89
N ARG A 77 6.27 -5.20 -8.09
CA ARG A 77 5.28 -5.12 -9.18
C ARG A 77 4.45 -3.84 -9.14
N GLY A 78 4.04 -3.42 -7.94
CA GLY A 78 3.31 -2.18 -7.72
C GLY A 78 4.11 -0.95 -8.13
N TYR A 79 5.40 -0.90 -7.82
CA TYR A 79 6.29 0.17 -8.25
C TYR A 79 6.48 0.20 -9.77
N LYS A 80 6.77 -0.95 -10.40
CA LYS A 80 6.88 -1.06 -11.87
C LYS A 80 5.58 -0.60 -12.58
N ALA A 81 4.41 -0.98 -12.06
CA ALA A 81 3.12 -0.53 -12.58
C ALA A 81 2.88 0.97 -12.34
N THR A 82 3.30 1.50 -11.19
CA THR A 82 3.18 2.92 -10.86
C THR A 82 4.08 3.77 -11.76
N LEU A 83 5.31 3.32 -12.01
CA LEU A 83 6.27 3.98 -12.90
C LEU A 83 5.73 4.10 -14.33
N LYS A 84 5.18 3.01 -14.89
CA LYS A 84 4.52 3.02 -16.21
C LYS A 84 3.37 4.03 -16.34
N GLY A 85 2.80 4.45 -15.23
CA GLY A 85 1.71 5.41 -15.22
C GLY A 85 2.16 6.87 -15.04
N ILE A 86 3.44 7.14 -14.77
CA ILE A 86 3.99 8.49 -14.74
C ILE A 86 4.15 8.96 -16.17
N PRO A 87 3.73 10.20 -16.53
CA PRO A 87 3.86 10.71 -17.89
C PRO A 87 5.30 10.71 -18.41
N ASP A 88 5.48 10.32 -19.68
CA ASP A 88 6.81 10.25 -20.33
C ASP A 88 7.51 11.61 -20.35
N SER A 89 6.74 12.70 -20.47
CA SER A 89 7.27 14.07 -20.39
C SER A 89 8.00 14.38 -19.07
N PHE A 90 7.76 13.60 -18.01
CA PHE A 90 8.50 13.70 -16.76
C PHE A 90 9.58 12.61 -16.65
N THR A 91 9.26 11.36 -17.04
CA THR A 91 10.21 10.25 -16.88
C THR A 91 11.43 10.39 -17.80
N ALA A 92 11.33 11.14 -18.90
CA ALA A 92 12.43 11.44 -19.80
C ALA A 92 13.32 12.60 -19.36
N LEU A 93 12.96 13.36 -18.31
CA LEU A 93 13.77 14.48 -17.83
C LEU A 93 15.12 14.01 -17.30
N PRO A 94 16.22 14.74 -17.56
CA PRO A 94 17.51 14.48 -16.93
C PRO A 94 17.36 14.54 -15.40
N PHE A 95 17.74 13.46 -14.72
CA PHE A 95 17.40 13.26 -13.30
C PHE A 95 17.86 14.40 -12.39
N TYR A 96 19.08 14.89 -12.61
CA TYR A 96 19.65 15.93 -11.75
C TYR A 96 19.19 17.35 -12.10
N GLU A 97 18.53 17.53 -13.25
CA GLU A 97 17.94 18.80 -13.68
C GLU A 97 16.48 18.97 -13.21
N ILE A 98 15.88 17.89 -12.68
CA ILE A 98 14.49 17.95 -12.17
C ILE A 98 14.41 18.98 -11.03
N GLU A 99 13.49 19.93 -11.19
CA GLU A 99 13.20 20.96 -10.22
C GLU A 99 11.80 20.78 -9.61
N GLN A 100 11.49 21.57 -8.58
CA GLN A 100 10.19 21.52 -7.90
C GLN A 100 9.03 21.82 -8.87
N HIS A 101 9.25 22.70 -9.86
CA HIS A 101 8.20 23.05 -10.82
C HIS A 101 7.81 21.86 -11.73
N ASP A 102 8.77 21.00 -12.11
CA ASP A 102 8.50 19.81 -12.94
C ASP A 102 7.60 18.82 -12.20
N ILE A 103 7.86 18.62 -10.89
CA ILE A 103 7.04 17.76 -10.04
C ILE A 103 5.63 18.33 -9.92
N THR A 104 5.49 19.64 -9.76
CA THR A 104 4.18 20.30 -9.72
C THR A 104 3.46 20.18 -11.05
N LYS A 105 4.15 20.38 -12.17
CA LYS A 105 3.62 20.26 -13.53
C LYS A 105 3.12 18.84 -13.82
N VAL A 106 3.90 17.80 -13.50
CA VAL A 106 3.47 16.41 -13.71
C VAL A 106 2.29 16.04 -12.82
N VAL A 107 2.24 16.50 -11.57
CA VAL A 107 1.09 16.27 -10.69
C VAL A 107 -0.16 16.91 -11.30
N ASN A 108 -0.09 18.18 -11.72
CA ASN A 108 -1.22 18.90 -12.33
C ASN A 108 -1.70 18.21 -13.61
N SER A 109 -0.79 17.70 -14.45
CA SER A 109 -1.15 16.98 -15.69
C SER A 109 -1.91 15.68 -15.46
N MET A 110 -1.87 15.15 -14.23
CA MET A 110 -2.58 13.92 -13.85
C MET A 110 -3.93 14.16 -13.18
N VAL A 111 -4.25 15.38 -12.73
CA VAL A 111 -5.43 15.66 -11.91
C VAL A 111 -6.73 15.25 -12.61
N ASP A 112 -6.87 15.59 -13.90
CA ASP A 112 -8.08 15.28 -14.67
C ASP A 112 -8.08 13.87 -15.28
N LYS A 113 -6.94 13.17 -15.23
CA LYS A 113 -6.73 11.87 -15.87
C LYS A 113 -6.69 10.69 -14.92
N ALA A 114 -6.51 10.94 -13.62
CA ALA A 114 -6.34 9.89 -12.63
C ALA A 114 -6.99 10.24 -11.28
N LYS A 115 -7.50 9.20 -10.61
CA LYS A 115 -8.06 9.37 -9.26
C LYS A 115 -6.98 9.88 -8.28
N PRO A 116 -7.34 10.68 -7.26
CA PRO A 116 -6.40 11.21 -6.27
C PRO A 116 -5.46 10.14 -5.70
N LYS A 117 -5.95 8.97 -5.34
CA LYS A 117 -5.13 7.86 -4.82
C LYS A 117 -4.03 7.42 -5.79
N THR A 118 -4.29 7.41 -7.09
CA THR A 118 -3.31 7.06 -8.13
C THR A 118 -2.23 8.13 -8.21
N ILE A 119 -2.61 9.42 -8.16
CA ILE A 119 -1.68 10.54 -8.14
C ILE A 119 -0.77 10.46 -6.91
N TYR A 120 -1.33 10.18 -5.72
CA TYR A 120 -0.54 9.99 -4.50
C TYR A 120 0.49 8.86 -4.62
N ASN A 121 0.12 7.74 -5.26
CA ASN A 121 1.05 6.63 -5.44
C ASN A 121 2.19 7.01 -6.40
N ARG A 122 1.87 7.66 -7.53
CA ARG A 122 2.87 8.12 -8.50
C ARG A 122 3.80 9.17 -7.91
N HIS A 123 3.24 10.17 -7.25
CA HIS A 123 4.02 11.19 -6.53
C HIS A 123 4.90 10.56 -5.44
N GLY A 124 4.37 9.61 -4.68
CA GLY A 124 5.12 8.88 -3.67
C GLY A 124 6.32 8.12 -4.22
N LEU A 125 6.20 7.53 -5.42
CA LEU A 125 7.34 6.90 -6.10
C LEU A 125 8.36 7.96 -6.54
N ILE A 126 7.94 9.07 -7.16
CA ILE A 126 8.82 10.19 -7.55
C ILE A 126 9.63 10.67 -6.34
N VAL A 127 8.96 10.94 -5.22
CA VAL A 127 9.61 11.39 -3.98
C VAL A 127 10.60 10.36 -3.45
N SER A 128 10.24 9.07 -3.51
CA SER A 128 11.11 8.00 -3.00
C SER A 128 12.40 7.88 -3.83
N VAL A 129 12.30 7.97 -5.15
CA VAL A 129 13.45 7.95 -6.06
C VAL A 129 14.32 9.18 -5.84
N LEU A 130 13.73 10.38 -5.79
CA LEU A 130 14.47 11.62 -5.54
C LEU A 130 15.18 11.58 -4.18
N LYS A 131 14.51 11.09 -3.13
CA LYS A 131 15.11 10.98 -1.79
C LYS A 131 16.30 10.01 -1.73
N GLU A 132 16.28 8.93 -2.52
CA GLU A 132 17.39 7.96 -2.55
C GLU A 132 18.64 8.58 -3.17
N PHE A 133 18.51 9.27 -4.32
CA PHE A 133 19.65 9.75 -5.09
C PHE A 133 19.96 11.25 -4.93
N ARG A 134 19.00 12.03 -4.41
CA ARG A 134 19.11 13.47 -4.12
C ARG A 134 18.52 13.80 -2.75
N PRO A 135 19.07 13.29 -1.65
CA PRO A 135 18.52 13.45 -0.30
C PRO A 135 18.40 14.91 0.16
N GLU A 136 19.18 15.81 -0.44
CA GLU A 136 19.13 17.25 -0.21
C GLU A 136 17.93 17.94 -0.88
N PHE A 137 17.30 17.29 -1.87
CA PHE A 137 16.17 17.85 -2.62
C PHE A 137 14.84 17.60 -1.90
N VAL A 138 14.31 18.64 -1.28
CA VAL A 138 13.05 18.57 -0.51
C VAL A 138 11.86 18.86 -1.40
N VAL A 139 11.05 17.84 -1.67
CA VAL A 139 9.82 17.96 -2.48
C VAL A 139 8.69 18.60 -1.66
N ARG A 140 8.11 19.71 -2.18
CA ARG A 140 7.03 20.49 -1.56
C ARG A 140 5.84 20.63 -2.50
N THR A 141 5.21 19.51 -2.87
CA THR A 141 4.09 19.52 -3.82
C THR A 141 2.76 19.40 -3.10
N LYS A 142 1.80 20.29 -3.40
CA LYS A 142 0.41 20.14 -2.97
C LYS A 142 -0.26 19.07 -3.82
N LEU A 143 -0.88 18.09 -3.18
CA LEU A 143 -1.61 17.02 -3.84
C LEU A 143 -3.12 17.27 -3.78
N PRO A 144 -3.90 16.74 -4.76
CA PRO A 144 -5.34 16.87 -4.76
C PRO A 144 -5.95 16.23 -3.50
N ARG A 145 -7.02 16.82 -2.98
CA ARG A 145 -7.71 16.31 -1.79
C ARG A 145 -8.21 14.89 -2.03
N LYS A 146 -7.93 13.99 -1.10
CA LYS A 146 -8.53 12.65 -1.11
C LYS A 146 -9.99 12.75 -0.72
N GLU A 147 -10.87 12.35 -1.61
CA GLU A 147 -12.26 12.14 -1.25
C GLU A 147 -12.38 10.92 -0.34
N ARG A 148 -13.21 11.06 0.70
CA ARG A 148 -13.59 9.92 1.52
C ARG A 148 -14.60 9.11 0.72
N THR A 149 -14.24 7.93 0.28
CA THR A 149 -15.17 6.97 -0.29
C THR A 149 -15.77 6.15 0.84
N ASP A 150 -17.07 6.22 1.00
CA ASP A 150 -17.79 5.32 1.90
C ASP A 150 -17.55 3.87 1.47
N ILE A 151 -17.08 3.09 2.43
CA ILE A 151 -16.83 1.67 2.21
C ILE A 151 -18.16 0.94 2.31
N TYR A 152 -18.69 0.48 1.17
CA TYR A 152 -19.85 -0.41 1.19
C TYR A 152 -19.50 -1.72 1.87
N THR A 153 -20.27 -2.10 2.87
CA THR A 153 -20.19 -3.40 3.55
C THR A 153 -21.51 -4.12 3.30
N PRO A 154 -21.51 -5.34 2.72
CA PRO A 154 -22.74 -6.07 2.47
C PRO A 154 -23.46 -6.42 3.78
N SER A 155 -24.78 -6.44 3.72
CA SER A 155 -25.64 -6.92 4.80
C SER A 155 -25.57 -8.43 4.94
N GLU A 156 -26.05 -8.96 6.06
CA GLU A 156 -26.15 -10.41 6.28
C GLU A 156 -27.04 -11.10 5.25
N ALA A 157 -28.19 -10.49 4.91
CA ALA A 157 -29.13 -11.01 3.91
C ALA A 157 -28.47 -11.10 2.52
N GLU A 158 -27.69 -10.09 2.11
CA GLU A 158 -26.98 -10.11 0.84
C GLU A 158 -25.89 -11.19 0.79
N VAL A 159 -25.16 -11.37 1.91
CA VAL A 159 -24.15 -12.44 2.03
C VAL A 159 -24.83 -13.82 1.98
N GLN A 160 -25.95 -14.01 2.68
CA GLN A 160 -26.71 -15.26 2.64
C GLN A 160 -27.23 -15.55 1.22
N ALA A 161 -27.84 -14.58 0.54
CA ALA A 161 -28.32 -14.72 -0.84
C ALA A 161 -27.17 -15.08 -1.81
N LEU A 162 -26.01 -14.43 -1.68
CA LEU A 162 -24.81 -14.75 -2.45
C LEU A 162 -24.41 -16.23 -2.30
N PHE A 163 -24.30 -16.73 -1.07
CA PHE A 163 -23.90 -18.11 -0.80
C PHE A 163 -24.95 -19.14 -1.20
N ALA A 164 -26.23 -18.84 -1.05
CA ALA A 164 -27.34 -19.68 -1.52
C ALA A 164 -27.24 -19.86 -3.05
N GLU A 165 -27.05 -18.78 -3.80
CA GLU A 165 -26.95 -18.82 -5.25
C GLU A 165 -25.69 -19.55 -5.72
N ILE A 166 -24.52 -19.34 -5.05
CA ILE A 166 -23.30 -20.10 -5.34
C ILE A 166 -23.51 -21.61 -5.14
N ASN A 167 -24.22 -22.01 -4.09
CA ASN A 167 -24.55 -23.43 -3.85
C ASN A 167 -25.55 -23.99 -4.86
N ARG A 168 -26.53 -23.19 -5.30
CA ARG A 168 -27.54 -23.57 -6.27
C ARG A 168 -26.95 -23.94 -7.62
N ILE A 169 -25.88 -23.21 -8.07
CA ILE A 169 -25.25 -23.40 -9.37
C ILE A 169 -24.06 -24.36 -9.28
N PRO A 170 -24.13 -25.61 -9.81
CA PRO A 170 -23.08 -26.62 -9.62
C PRO A 170 -21.66 -26.15 -9.98
N LYS A 171 -21.50 -25.46 -11.12
CA LYS A 171 -20.20 -24.93 -11.59
C LYS A 171 -19.59 -23.87 -10.67
N TYR A 172 -20.36 -23.28 -9.75
CA TYR A 172 -19.89 -22.26 -8.82
C TYR A 172 -19.55 -22.82 -7.43
N ARG A 173 -20.01 -24.01 -7.08
CA ARG A 173 -19.82 -24.63 -5.75
C ARG A 173 -18.38 -24.69 -5.29
N LYS A 174 -17.43 -24.94 -6.20
CA LYS A 174 -15.98 -24.92 -5.90
C LYS A 174 -15.45 -23.57 -5.40
N HIS A 175 -16.18 -22.48 -5.63
CA HIS A 175 -15.83 -21.15 -5.16
C HIS A 175 -16.44 -20.80 -3.80
N TRP A 176 -17.30 -21.67 -3.26
CA TRP A 176 -17.97 -21.44 -1.99
C TRP A 176 -16.99 -21.35 -0.82
N VAL A 177 -16.07 -22.33 -0.69
CA VAL A 177 -15.06 -22.38 0.38
C VAL A 177 -14.17 -21.11 0.40
N PRO A 178 -13.49 -20.71 -0.69
CA PRO A 178 -12.64 -19.54 -0.68
C PRO A 178 -13.42 -18.24 -0.38
N LEU A 179 -14.67 -18.10 -0.81
CA LEU A 179 -15.49 -16.94 -0.50
C LEU A 179 -15.95 -16.95 0.96
N TYR A 180 -16.29 -18.14 1.50
CA TYR A 180 -16.66 -18.25 2.91
C TYR A 180 -15.48 -17.91 3.83
N LEU A 181 -14.26 -18.35 3.52
CA LEU A 181 -13.06 -17.98 4.26
C LEU A 181 -12.81 -16.46 4.26
N ALA A 182 -13.22 -15.75 3.21
CA ALA A 182 -13.16 -14.30 3.20
C ALA A 182 -14.14 -13.67 4.21
N THR A 183 -15.32 -14.29 4.48
CA THR A 183 -16.23 -13.86 5.56
C THR A 183 -15.73 -14.21 6.96
N MET A 184 -14.67 -15.01 7.06
CA MET A 184 -13.94 -15.29 8.30
C MET A 184 -12.74 -14.35 8.50
N GLY A 185 -12.62 -13.32 7.66
CA GLY A 185 -11.59 -12.30 7.78
C GLY A 185 -10.27 -12.61 7.04
N LEU A 186 -10.19 -13.66 6.21
CA LEU A 186 -8.97 -13.99 5.46
C LEU A 186 -8.81 -13.09 4.23
N ARG A 187 -7.56 -12.79 3.88
CA ARG A 187 -7.24 -12.07 2.64
C ARG A 187 -7.26 -13.02 1.44
N ARG A 188 -7.62 -12.52 0.27
CA ARG A 188 -7.59 -13.31 -0.98
C ARG A 188 -6.24 -14.00 -1.21
N SER A 189 -5.13 -13.30 -0.97
CA SER A 189 -3.79 -13.85 -1.13
C SER A 189 -3.45 -14.95 -0.12
N GLU A 190 -3.97 -14.85 1.10
CA GLU A 190 -3.85 -15.87 2.14
C GLU A 190 -4.63 -17.11 1.72
N ILE A 191 -5.92 -16.97 1.37
CA ILE A 191 -6.78 -18.06 0.92
C ILE A 191 -6.14 -18.84 -0.24
N GLY A 192 -5.55 -18.13 -1.20
CA GLY A 192 -4.92 -18.77 -2.35
C GLY A 192 -3.59 -19.48 -2.07
N ALA A 193 -3.02 -19.31 -0.88
CA ALA A 193 -1.81 -20.00 -0.45
C ALA A 193 -2.10 -21.22 0.44
N LEU A 194 -3.32 -21.33 0.96
CA LEU A 194 -3.71 -22.41 1.87
C LEU A 194 -3.83 -23.76 1.17
N THR A 195 -3.33 -24.79 1.85
CA THR A 195 -3.49 -26.20 1.50
C THR A 195 -4.30 -26.92 2.56
N ILE A 196 -4.64 -28.19 2.35
CA ILE A 196 -5.35 -29.01 3.35
C ILE A 196 -4.53 -29.15 4.63
N ASP A 197 -3.21 -29.19 4.56
CA ASP A 197 -2.30 -29.29 5.72
C ASP A 197 -2.33 -28.08 6.65
N ASP A 198 -2.85 -26.95 6.18
CA ASP A 198 -3.03 -25.77 7.04
C ASP A 198 -4.27 -25.87 7.94
N LEU A 199 -5.15 -26.89 7.76
CA LEU A 199 -6.32 -27.16 8.56
C LEU A 199 -6.04 -28.27 9.59
N SER A 200 -6.05 -27.93 10.87
CA SER A 200 -5.90 -28.91 11.95
C SER A 200 -7.18 -29.71 12.20
N ASP A 201 -7.06 -30.84 12.94
CA ASP A 201 -8.20 -31.65 13.36
C ASP A 201 -9.19 -30.88 14.23
N ASP A 202 -8.73 -29.92 15.00
CA ASP A 202 -9.53 -29.01 15.83
C ASP A 202 -10.26 -27.90 15.05
N ASN A 203 -10.31 -28.01 13.71
CA ASN A 203 -10.92 -27.02 12.82
C ASN A 203 -10.27 -25.62 12.90
N ILE A 204 -8.97 -25.57 13.05
CA ILE A 204 -8.20 -24.32 13.08
C ILE A 204 -7.36 -24.21 11.80
N ILE A 205 -7.50 -23.12 11.08
CA ILE A 205 -6.63 -22.80 9.93
C ILE A 205 -5.44 -21.98 10.38
N THR A 206 -4.24 -22.44 10.05
CA THR A 206 -2.98 -21.72 10.27
C THR A 206 -2.65 -20.85 9.06
N ILE A 207 -2.57 -19.54 9.26
CA ILE A 207 -2.26 -18.57 8.21
C ILE A 207 -0.85 -18.04 8.45
N ASN A 208 0.11 -18.45 7.60
CA ASN A 208 1.53 -18.08 7.70
C ASN A 208 2.16 -17.77 6.32
N LYS A 209 1.35 -17.74 5.26
CA LYS A 209 1.81 -17.57 3.88
C LYS A 209 0.75 -16.84 3.04
N ALA A 210 1.20 -16.29 1.91
CA ALA A 210 0.33 -15.67 0.92
C ALA A 210 0.79 -16.00 -0.49
N LYS A 211 -0.16 -16.17 -1.41
CA LYS A 211 0.11 -16.32 -2.84
C LYS A 211 0.11 -14.93 -3.49
N VAL A 212 1.25 -14.52 -4.02
CA VAL A 212 1.49 -13.20 -4.59
C VAL A 212 1.96 -13.32 -6.03
N GLN A 213 1.66 -12.31 -6.84
CA GLN A 213 2.11 -12.27 -8.23
C GLN A 213 3.38 -11.44 -8.33
N THR A 214 4.40 -11.98 -9.00
CA THR A 214 5.66 -11.29 -9.30
C THR A 214 5.49 -10.20 -10.36
N SER A 215 6.55 -9.44 -10.64
CA SER A 215 6.58 -8.48 -11.76
C SER A 215 6.40 -9.15 -13.11
N ASP A 216 6.89 -10.38 -13.27
CA ASP A 216 6.88 -11.14 -14.51
C ASP A 216 5.55 -11.86 -14.76
N GLY A 217 4.65 -11.81 -13.79
CA GLY A 217 3.31 -12.38 -13.88
C GLY A 217 3.16 -13.72 -13.21
N ASP A 218 4.23 -14.32 -12.70
CA ASP A 218 4.23 -15.62 -12.03
C ASP A 218 3.60 -15.55 -10.65
N TRP A 219 3.04 -16.67 -10.22
CA TRP A 219 2.44 -16.79 -8.89
C TRP A 219 3.37 -17.59 -7.97
N ILE A 220 3.82 -16.94 -6.91
CA ILE A 220 4.66 -17.53 -5.88
C ILE A 220 3.97 -17.57 -4.52
N ILE A 221 4.32 -18.54 -3.67
CA ILE A 221 3.90 -18.60 -2.26
C ILE A 221 5.03 -17.98 -1.44
N GLN A 222 4.69 -16.87 -0.77
CA GLN A 222 5.58 -16.17 0.13
C GLN A 222 5.17 -16.46 1.57
N LYS A 223 6.09 -17.05 2.36
CA LYS A 223 5.91 -17.24 3.80
C LYS A 223 6.08 -15.91 4.54
N PHE A 224 5.32 -15.71 5.61
CA PHE A 224 5.47 -14.55 6.48
C PHE A 224 6.67 -14.75 7.42
N THR A 225 7.35 -13.65 7.78
CA THR A 225 8.38 -13.69 8.80
C THR A 225 7.79 -13.91 10.19
N LYS A 226 8.56 -14.46 11.14
CA LYS A 226 8.08 -14.72 12.52
C LYS A 226 7.55 -13.49 13.25
N THR A 227 8.03 -12.28 12.86
CA THR A 227 7.65 -11.00 13.45
C THR A 227 6.40 -10.38 12.80
N GLU A 228 5.86 -10.97 11.71
CA GLU A 228 4.68 -10.42 11.05
C GLU A 228 3.41 -10.77 11.84
N LYS A 229 2.66 -9.73 12.22
CA LYS A 229 1.31 -9.85 12.82
C LYS A 229 0.30 -10.60 11.92
N SER A 230 0.72 -10.98 10.71
CA SER A 230 -0.10 -11.77 9.78
C SER A 230 -0.13 -13.26 10.11
N ASN A 231 0.87 -13.77 10.84
CA ASN A 231 0.86 -15.16 11.35
C ASN A 231 -0.21 -15.31 12.41
N ARG A 232 -1.21 -16.13 12.14
CA ARG A 232 -2.33 -16.32 13.05
C ARG A 232 -3.03 -17.65 12.83
N LYS A 233 -3.76 -18.09 13.85
CA LYS A 233 -4.67 -19.22 13.82
C LYS A 233 -6.10 -18.72 13.81
N VAL A 234 -6.92 -19.24 12.92
CA VAL A 234 -8.33 -18.87 12.76
C VAL A 234 -9.20 -20.11 12.93
N PRO A 235 -9.98 -20.20 14.01
CA PRO A 235 -10.97 -21.26 14.15
C PRO A 235 -12.06 -21.07 13.09
N ILE A 236 -12.51 -22.17 12.51
CA ILE A 236 -13.57 -22.19 11.48
C ILE A 236 -14.73 -23.08 11.91
N PRO A 237 -15.95 -22.82 11.42
CA PRO A 237 -17.11 -23.68 11.70
C PRO A 237 -16.88 -25.13 11.27
N THR A 238 -17.39 -26.07 12.05
CA THR A 238 -17.30 -27.53 11.78
C THR A 238 -17.78 -27.89 10.38
N GLU A 239 -18.89 -27.31 9.93
CA GLU A 239 -19.45 -27.56 8.58
C GLU A 239 -18.51 -27.09 7.46
N LEU A 240 -17.81 -25.97 7.65
CA LEU A 240 -16.79 -25.50 6.70
C LEU A 240 -15.58 -26.45 6.68
N ALA A 241 -15.10 -26.85 7.86
CA ALA A 241 -14.00 -27.79 7.99
C ALA A 241 -14.31 -29.16 7.36
N LYS A 242 -15.51 -29.68 7.61
CA LYS A 242 -16.04 -30.91 6.99
C LYS A 242 -16.01 -30.81 5.47
N ARG A 243 -16.57 -29.73 4.92
CA ARG A 243 -16.59 -29.49 3.47
C ARG A 243 -15.18 -29.39 2.86
N ILE A 244 -14.22 -28.77 3.57
CA ILE A 244 -12.83 -28.70 3.12
C ILE A 244 -12.20 -30.09 3.10
N ARG A 245 -12.43 -30.91 4.12
CA ARG A 245 -11.90 -32.30 4.17
C ARG A 245 -12.52 -33.18 3.11
N GLU A 246 -13.83 -33.10 2.89
CA GLU A 246 -14.55 -33.88 1.86
C GLU A 246 -14.06 -33.54 0.44
N GLN A 247 -13.74 -32.28 0.15
CA GLN A 247 -13.19 -31.91 -1.15
C GLN A 247 -11.67 -32.11 -1.29
N GLY A 248 -10.95 -32.39 -0.18
CA GLY A 248 -9.51 -32.67 -0.14
C GLY A 248 -8.59 -31.47 -0.36
N HIS A 249 -9.14 -30.28 -0.52
CA HIS A 249 -8.38 -29.04 -0.76
C HIS A 249 -9.16 -27.80 -0.31
N ILE A 250 -8.49 -26.69 -0.08
CA ILE A 250 -9.15 -25.42 0.25
C ILE A 250 -9.62 -24.72 -1.02
N TYR A 251 -8.71 -24.50 -1.96
CA TYR A 251 -9.06 -23.98 -3.28
C TYR A 251 -7.99 -24.30 -4.33
N GLU A 252 -8.42 -24.86 -5.44
CA GLU A 252 -7.63 -25.08 -6.64
C GLU A 252 -8.14 -24.17 -7.77
N GLY A 253 -7.26 -23.35 -8.32
CA GLY A 253 -7.58 -22.48 -9.42
C GLY A 253 -6.97 -21.08 -9.33
N HIS A 254 -7.30 -20.27 -10.33
CA HIS A 254 -6.80 -18.92 -10.41
C HIS A 254 -7.51 -17.98 -9.43
N LEU A 255 -6.75 -17.23 -8.64
CA LEU A 255 -7.25 -16.35 -7.56
C LEU A 255 -8.29 -15.29 -7.97
N LYS A 256 -8.41 -14.97 -9.27
CA LYS A 256 -9.43 -14.04 -9.77
C LYS A 256 -10.80 -14.73 -9.92
N ARG A 257 -10.86 -16.05 -10.11
CA ARG A 257 -12.10 -16.76 -10.41
C ARG A 257 -13.18 -16.64 -9.34
N PRO A 258 -12.89 -16.80 -8.03
CA PRO A 258 -13.92 -16.58 -7.01
C PRO A 258 -14.54 -15.18 -7.08
N TYR A 259 -13.74 -14.15 -7.36
CA TYR A 259 -14.23 -12.80 -7.53
C TYR A 259 -15.10 -12.64 -8.79
N GLU A 260 -14.68 -13.21 -9.92
CA GLU A 260 -15.46 -13.17 -11.17
C GLU A 260 -16.82 -13.87 -11.02
N VAL A 261 -16.86 -15.01 -10.30
CA VAL A 261 -18.10 -15.71 -9.98
C VAL A 261 -18.99 -14.85 -9.08
N MET A 262 -18.42 -14.27 -8.04
CA MET A 262 -19.13 -13.39 -7.13
C MET A 262 -19.80 -12.22 -7.90
N LEU A 263 -19.08 -11.57 -8.80
CA LEU A 263 -19.63 -10.47 -9.63
C LEU A 263 -20.82 -10.92 -10.50
N ARG A 264 -20.77 -12.13 -11.05
CA ARG A 264 -21.90 -12.68 -11.85
C ARG A 264 -23.10 -12.97 -10.98
N VAL A 265 -22.88 -13.54 -9.79
CA VAL A 265 -23.95 -13.84 -8.84
C VAL A 265 -24.58 -12.55 -8.31
N GLU A 266 -23.78 -11.54 -7.96
CA GLU A 266 -24.27 -10.21 -7.58
C GLU A 266 -25.17 -9.61 -8.67
N ALA A 267 -24.73 -9.65 -9.93
CA ALA A 267 -25.50 -9.15 -11.06
C ALA A 267 -26.82 -9.92 -11.25
N ASN A 268 -26.79 -11.26 -11.13
CA ASN A 268 -28.00 -12.09 -11.27
C ASN A 268 -29.03 -11.85 -10.17
N LEU A 269 -28.56 -11.51 -8.97
CA LEU A 269 -29.42 -11.23 -7.81
C LEU A 269 -29.80 -9.75 -7.68
N GLY A 270 -29.31 -8.88 -8.57
CA GLY A 270 -29.50 -7.44 -8.46
C GLY A 270 -28.85 -6.82 -7.23
N LEU A 271 -27.82 -7.47 -6.68
CA LEU A 271 -27.10 -6.98 -5.50
C LEU A 271 -26.13 -5.85 -5.89
N PRO A 272 -25.85 -4.93 -4.95
CA PRO A 272 -24.78 -3.97 -5.13
C PRO A 272 -23.45 -4.67 -5.38
N ARG A 273 -22.64 -4.10 -6.26
CA ARG A 273 -21.32 -4.67 -6.61
C ARG A 273 -20.33 -4.48 -5.46
N PHE A 274 -19.87 -5.57 -4.87
CA PHE A 274 -18.83 -5.57 -3.86
C PHE A 274 -17.76 -6.64 -4.16
N GLY A 275 -16.51 -6.41 -3.81
CA GLY A 275 -15.41 -7.36 -4.07
C GLY A 275 -15.18 -8.29 -2.88
N ILE A 276 -14.38 -9.35 -3.06
CA ILE A 276 -14.00 -10.30 -1.99
C ILE A 276 -13.54 -9.59 -0.71
N HIS A 277 -12.84 -8.47 -0.87
CA HIS A 277 -12.37 -7.69 0.29
C HIS A 277 -13.51 -7.13 1.15
N ARG A 278 -14.72 -7.02 0.59
CA ARG A 278 -15.91 -6.57 1.32
C ARG A 278 -16.52 -7.67 2.18
N LEU A 279 -16.32 -8.95 1.81
CA LEU A 279 -16.65 -10.07 2.70
C LEU A 279 -15.79 -10.04 3.97
N ARG A 280 -14.52 -9.63 3.84
CA ARG A 280 -13.67 -9.39 5.01
C ARG A 280 -14.09 -8.14 5.80
N SER A 281 -14.65 -7.12 5.13
CA SER A 281 -15.26 -5.98 5.81
C SER A 281 -16.51 -6.38 6.57
N PHE A 282 -17.33 -7.25 5.97
CA PHE A 282 -18.49 -7.88 6.62
C PHE A 282 -18.09 -8.61 7.91
N PHE A 283 -17.00 -9.42 7.89
CA PHE A 283 -16.46 -10.05 9.10
C PHE A 283 -16.22 -9.04 10.21
N ALA A 284 -15.48 -7.97 9.95
CA ALA A 284 -15.15 -6.99 10.98
C ALA A 284 -16.40 -6.27 11.52
N SER A 285 -17.32 -5.88 10.64
CA SER A 285 -18.56 -5.22 11.01
C SER A 285 -19.47 -6.16 11.84
N LYS A 286 -19.64 -7.41 11.39
CA LYS A 286 -20.49 -8.38 12.09
C LYS A 286 -19.91 -8.78 13.44
N ALA A 287 -18.60 -9.01 13.53
CA ALA A 287 -17.94 -9.34 14.78
C ALA A 287 -18.09 -8.19 15.81
N HIS A 288 -17.94 -6.94 15.35
CA HIS A 288 -18.17 -5.76 16.19
C HIS A 288 -19.62 -5.70 16.70
N THR A 289 -20.62 -5.86 15.82
CA THR A 289 -22.05 -5.88 16.19
C THR A 289 -22.38 -6.99 17.19
N LEU A 290 -21.67 -8.13 17.14
CA LEU A 290 -21.78 -9.22 18.10
C LEU A 290 -21.06 -8.95 19.44
N GLY A 291 -20.43 -7.78 19.61
CA GLY A 291 -19.71 -7.39 20.83
C GLY A 291 -18.36 -8.08 21.00
N ILE A 292 -17.78 -8.65 19.93
CA ILE A 292 -16.44 -9.25 20.01
C ILE A 292 -15.41 -8.13 20.19
N PRO A 293 -14.51 -8.24 21.20
CA PRO A 293 -13.51 -7.23 21.46
C PRO A 293 -12.62 -6.92 20.23
N ASP A 294 -12.33 -5.65 20.00
CA ASP A 294 -11.51 -5.17 18.87
C ASP A 294 -10.17 -5.89 18.77
N SER A 295 -9.52 -6.21 19.90
CA SER A 295 -8.25 -6.96 19.95
C SER A 295 -8.36 -8.36 19.33
N ILE A 296 -9.48 -9.03 19.55
CA ILE A 296 -9.77 -10.36 18.96
C ILE A 296 -10.07 -10.22 17.46
N ILE A 297 -10.89 -9.23 17.07
CA ILE A 297 -11.18 -8.96 15.65
C ILE A 297 -9.90 -8.65 14.89
N LEU A 298 -9.01 -7.81 15.46
CA LEU A 298 -7.69 -7.48 14.89
C LEU A 298 -6.85 -8.74 14.69
N THR A 299 -6.81 -9.60 15.70
CA THR A 299 -6.02 -10.85 15.68
C THR A 299 -6.54 -11.81 14.63
N LEU A 300 -7.83 -12.14 14.65
CA LEU A 300 -8.45 -13.05 13.69
C LEU A 300 -8.34 -12.53 12.26
N GLY A 301 -8.55 -11.24 12.05
CA GLY A 301 -8.40 -10.62 10.74
C GLY A 301 -6.93 -10.36 10.35
N GLY A 302 -5.97 -10.34 11.28
CA GLY A 302 -4.57 -9.99 10.99
C GLY A 302 -4.41 -8.54 10.53
N TRP A 303 -5.11 -7.58 11.15
CA TRP A 303 -4.88 -6.15 10.93
C TRP A 303 -3.75 -5.65 11.82
N LYS A 304 -2.89 -4.79 11.26
CA LYS A 304 -1.76 -4.21 12.00
C LYS A 304 -2.17 -3.05 12.91
N SER A 305 -3.27 -2.36 12.59
CA SER A 305 -3.80 -1.24 13.37
C SER A 305 -5.33 -1.25 13.40
N ASP A 306 -5.87 -0.74 14.49
CA ASP A 306 -7.30 -0.57 14.71
C ASP A 306 -7.92 0.51 13.81
N ASN A 307 -7.15 1.52 13.41
CA ASN A 307 -7.63 2.59 12.52
C ASN A 307 -8.18 2.05 11.19
N VAL A 308 -7.50 1.06 10.58
CA VAL A 308 -7.96 0.44 9.33
C VAL A 308 -9.25 -0.34 9.57
N MET A 309 -9.32 -1.08 10.66
CA MET A 309 -10.49 -1.86 11.04
C MET A 309 -11.67 -0.93 11.41
N LYS A 310 -11.46 0.08 12.24
CA LYS A 310 -12.49 1.06 12.64
C LYS A 310 -13.10 1.80 11.44
N ASN A 311 -12.33 2.09 10.42
CA ASN A 311 -12.86 2.67 9.18
C ASN A 311 -13.81 1.72 8.43
N ILE A 312 -13.68 0.41 8.62
CA ILE A 312 -14.54 -0.60 7.96
C ILE A 312 -15.92 -0.62 8.60
N TYR A 313 -16.00 -0.65 9.94
CA TYR A 313 -17.29 -0.74 10.63
C TYR A 313 -17.80 0.59 11.20
N ARG A 314 -17.32 1.70 10.65
CA ARG A 314 -17.72 3.06 11.09
C ARG A 314 -19.23 3.28 11.08
N LYS A 315 -19.96 2.74 10.09
CA LYS A 315 -21.42 2.80 10.07
C LYS A 315 -22.04 2.06 11.27
N ALA A 316 -21.53 0.86 11.58
CA ALA A 316 -22.01 0.10 12.74
C ALA A 316 -21.72 0.87 14.04
N LEU A 317 -20.54 1.49 14.16
CA LEU A 317 -20.22 2.37 15.30
C LEU A 317 -21.17 3.57 15.42
N ASP A 318 -21.54 4.22 14.31
CA ASP A 318 -22.45 5.36 14.32
C ASP A 318 -23.87 4.92 14.75
N GLU A 319 -24.33 3.74 14.33
CA GLU A 319 -25.61 3.17 14.74
C GLU A 319 -25.59 2.73 16.21
N ASP A 320 -24.51 2.07 16.65
CA ASP A 320 -24.30 1.67 18.05
C ASP A 320 -24.20 2.87 18.98
N LEU A 321 -23.51 3.93 18.59
CA LEU A 321 -23.45 5.20 19.33
C LEU A 321 -24.84 5.80 19.53
N LYS A 322 -25.66 5.84 18.47
CA LYS A 322 -27.05 6.33 18.55
C LYS A 322 -27.91 5.46 19.48
N SER A 323 -27.80 4.15 19.36
CA SER A 323 -28.55 3.19 20.17
C SER A 323 -28.14 3.25 21.65
N ASN A 324 -26.83 3.21 21.92
CA ASN A 324 -26.29 3.26 23.27
C ASN A 324 -26.48 4.62 23.93
N SER A 325 -26.39 5.73 23.17
CA SER A 325 -26.71 7.05 23.69
C SER A 325 -28.18 7.15 24.13
N LYS A 326 -29.12 6.58 23.36
CA LYS A 326 -30.53 6.52 23.75
C LYS A 326 -30.73 5.70 25.02
N LYS A 327 -30.06 4.54 25.15
CA LYS A 327 -30.13 3.71 26.38
C LYS A 327 -29.56 4.46 27.59
N TYR A 328 -28.41 5.11 27.42
CA TYR A 328 -27.77 5.91 28.44
C TYR A 328 -28.66 7.06 28.90
N LEU A 329 -29.17 7.86 27.96
CA LEU A 329 -30.08 8.98 28.26
C LEU A 329 -31.35 8.52 28.97
N LYS A 330 -31.92 7.36 28.56
CA LYS A 330 -33.07 6.76 29.24
C LYS A 330 -32.73 6.32 30.67
N HIS A 331 -31.53 5.79 30.89
CA HIS A 331 -31.08 5.37 32.22
C HIS A 331 -30.86 6.59 33.13
N ILE A 332 -30.14 7.59 32.68
CA ILE A 332 -29.89 8.82 33.45
C ILE A 332 -31.18 9.58 33.71
N GLY A 333 -32.07 9.70 32.70
CA GLY A 333 -33.37 10.36 32.89
C GLY A 333 -34.25 9.66 33.89
N LYS A 334 -34.14 8.34 34.08
CA LYS A 334 -34.83 7.58 35.15
C LYS A 334 -34.16 7.80 36.51
N ALA A 335 -32.84 7.87 36.56
CA ALA A 335 -32.08 8.12 37.81
C ALA A 335 -32.37 9.51 38.35
N LEU A 336 -32.40 10.54 37.49
CA LEU A 336 -32.66 11.93 37.87
C LEU A 336 -34.13 12.19 38.27
N LYS A 337 -35.08 11.35 37.82
CA LYS A 337 -36.49 11.46 38.26
C LYS A 337 -36.73 10.80 39.61
N LYS A 338 -35.78 10.06 40.16
CA LYS A 338 -35.86 9.41 41.49
C LYS A 338 -35.10 10.19 42.57
N ALA A 339 -34.38 11.24 42.18
CA ALA A 339 -33.71 12.18 43.07
C ALA A 339 -34.59 13.43 43.27
#